data_49658068bf98fafe533aee9ab96545a9
#
_entry.id   49658068bf98fafe533aee9ab96545a9
#
_cell.length_a   1.000
_cell.length_b   1.000
_cell.length_c   1.000
_cell.angle_alpha   90.00
_cell.angle_beta   90.00
_cell.angle_gamma   90.00
#
_symmetry.space_group_name_H-M   'P 1'
#
loop_
_entity.id
_entity.type
_entity.pdbx_description
1 polymer ?
#
loop_
_entity_poly.entity_id
_entity_poly.type
_entity_poly.pdbx_seq_one_letter_code
_entity_poly.pdbx_strand_id
1 'polypeptide(L)'
;VIVGTMSDDQNLIAAAALHDVVEDAGITIEEIESKFGKRVRELVESETEDKRADLPPTDTWRIRKEESLEVLKNADDVAVLIVWLGDKLANMRSIYRDFKVEGVEMWQRFNQKDVTQQAWYYRSIVKLTERLSDTSAWLEYKTLTELVFGKEN
;
A
#
# COMPACT_ATOMS: atom_id res chain seq x y z
N VAL A 1 -12.12 -5.29 4.04
CA VAL A 1 -12.89 -6.08 3.06
C VAL A 1 -11.95 -6.86 2.15
N ILE A 2 -11.03 -6.22 1.39
CA ILE A 2 -10.15 -6.91 0.42
C ILE A 2 -9.30 -7.99 1.09
N VAL A 3 -8.65 -7.70 2.22
CA VAL A 3 -7.84 -8.69 2.97
C VAL A 3 -8.64 -9.92 3.33
N GLY A 4 -9.91 -9.76 3.74
CA GLY A 4 -10.81 -10.87 4.03
C GLY A 4 -11.17 -11.77 2.83
N THR A 5 -10.85 -11.36 1.60
CA THR A 5 -10.97 -12.24 0.41
C THR A 5 -9.75 -13.13 0.20
N MET A 6 -8.63 -12.83 0.88
CA MET A 6 -7.38 -13.56 0.78
C MET A 6 -7.05 -14.38 2.03
N SER A 7 -7.61 -14.01 3.19
CA SER A 7 -7.32 -14.66 4.47
C SER A 7 -8.47 -14.49 5.46
N ASP A 8 -8.74 -15.53 6.25
CA ASP A 8 -9.67 -15.52 7.36
C ASP A 8 -8.99 -15.14 8.70
N ASP A 9 -7.70 -14.88 8.71
CA ASP A 9 -6.95 -14.49 9.91
C ASP A 9 -7.40 -13.12 10.39
N GLN A 10 -7.98 -13.08 11.59
CA GLN A 10 -8.50 -11.86 12.19
C GLN A 10 -7.41 -10.82 12.48
N ASN A 11 -6.16 -11.24 12.68
CA ASN A 11 -5.05 -10.32 12.88
C ASN A 11 -4.73 -9.52 11.59
N LEU A 12 -4.81 -10.18 10.42
CA LEU A 12 -4.60 -9.51 9.13
C LEU A 12 -5.75 -8.54 8.84
N ILE A 13 -6.98 -8.95 9.12
CA ILE A 13 -8.16 -8.09 8.92
C ILE A 13 -8.10 -6.87 9.85
N ALA A 14 -7.69 -7.06 11.10
CA ALA A 14 -7.51 -5.97 12.07
C ALA A 14 -6.38 -5.03 11.63
N ALA A 15 -5.23 -5.56 11.22
CA ALA A 15 -4.10 -4.76 10.74
C ALA A 15 -4.50 -3.91 9.52
N ALA A 16 -5.21 -4.49 8.56
CA ALA A 16 -5.72 -3.77 7.40
C ALA A 16 -6.71 -2.64 7.74
N ALA A 17 -7.45 -2.77 8.84
CA ALA A 17 -8.33 -1.71 9.32
C ALA A 17 -7.57 -0.61 10.09
N LEU A 18 -6.42 -0.92 10.64
CA LEU A 18 -5.66 -0.05 11.54
C LEU A 18 -4.39 0.56 10.90
N HIS A 19 -4.05 0.21 9.67
CA HIS A 19 -2.76 0.57 9.05
C HIS A 19 -2.47 2.08 9.06
N ASP A 20 -3.49 2.92 8.87
CA ASP A 20 -3.32 4.38 8.81
C ASP A 20 -3.44 5.08 10.18
N VAL A 21 -3.87 4.39 11.25
CA VAL A 21 -4.15 5.10 12.53
C VAL A 21 -2.89 5.61 13.22
N VAL A 22 -1.74 4.97 13.03
CA VAL A 22 -0.46 5.42 13.56
C VAL A 22 -0.02 6.71 12.86
N GLU A 23 -0.22 6.78 11.56
CA GLU A 23 0.19 7.93 10.76
C GLU A 23 -0.78 9.10 10.87
N ASP A 24 -2.08 8.84 10.89
CA ASP A 24 -3.11 9.84 10.69
C ASP A 24 -3.89 10.22 11.96
N ALA A 25 -3.92 9.36 12.97
CA ALA A 25 -4.70 9.58 14.21
C ALA A 25 -3.83 9.77 15.47
N GLY A 26 -2.50 9.73 15.34
CA GLY A 26 -1.58 9.89 16.47
C GLY A 26 -1.64 8.75 17.50
N ILE A 27 -2.17 7.59 17.11
CA ILE A 27 -2.15 6.38 17.91
C ILE A 27 -0.75 5.78 17.83
N THR A 28 -0.16 5.42 18.99
CA THR A 28 1.16 4.84 19.01
C THR A 28 1.14 3.35 18.65
N ILE A 29 2.28 2.84 18.18
CA ILE A 29 2.40 1.42 17.85
C ILE A 29 2.30 0.54 19.13
N GLU A 30 2.70 1.07 20.28
CA GLU A 30 2.56 0.45 21.59
C GLU A 30 1.10 0.33 22.02
N GLU A 31 0.26 1.33 21.69
CA GLU A 31 -1.19 1.27 21.94
C GLU A 31 -1.85 0.21 21.04
N ILE A 32 -1.40 0.05 19.80
CA ILE A 32 -1.85 -1.04 18.92
C ILE A 32 -1.51 -2.38 19.53
N GLU A 33 -0.26 -2.59 19.99
CA GLU A 33 0.14 -3.83 20.64
C GLU A 33 -0.69 -4.13 21.90
N SER A 34 -0.88 -3.13 22.74
CA SER A 34 -1.64 -3.29 24.00
C SER A 34 -3.10 -3.73 23.77
N LYS A 35 -3.73 -3.23 22.71
CA LYS A 35 -5.16 -3.49 22.42
C LYS A 35 -5.38 -4.70 21.51
N PHE A 36 -4.50 -4.95 20.56
CA PHE A 36 -4.69 -5.93 19.49
C PHE A 36 -3.62 -7.02 19.44
N GLY A 37 -2.58 -6.90 20.28
CA GLY A 37 -1.52 -7.88 20.38
C GLY A 37 -0.36 -7.66 19.43
N LYS A 38 0.73 -8.39 19.70
CA LYS A 38 2.01 -8.25 18.98
C LYS A 38 1.88 -8.50 17.47
N ARG A 39 1.07 -9.48 17.08
CA ARG A 39 0.91 -9.83 15.66
C ARG A 39 0.31 -8.70 14.83
N VAL A 40 -0.74 -8.06 15.36
CA VAL A 40 -1.36 -6.89 14.69
C VAL A 40 -0.37 -5.72 14.65
N ARG A 41 0.36 -5.48 15.74
CA ARG A 41 1.44 -4.48 15.77
C ARG A 41 2.44 -4.67 14.63
N GLU A 42 3.01 -5.87 14.50
CA GLU A 42 4.03 -6.18 13.49
C GLU A 42 3.52 -5.91 12.06
N LEU A 43 2.27 -6.28 11.78
CA LEU A 43 1.65 -6.06 10.49
C LEU A 43 1.39 -4.58 10.21
N VAL A 44 0.88 -3.82 11.19
CA VAL A 44 0.66 -2.36 11.05
C VAL A 44 1.99 -1.64 10.87
N GLU A 45 3.01 -2.00 11.65
CA GLU A 45 4.34 -1.40 11.57
C GLU A 45 4.99 -1.62 10.19
N SER A 46 4.74 -2.76 9.54
CA SER A 46 5.25 -3.05 8.20
C SER A 46 4.75 -2.09 7.12
N GLU A 47 3.60 -1.45 7.34
CA GLU A 47 3.01 -0.45 6.42
C GLU A 47 3.23 1.00 6.86
N THR A 48 3.71 1.22 8.09
CA THR A 48 3.91 2.57 8.63
C THR A 48 5.16 3.21 8.01
N GLU A 49 4.97 4.38 7.39
CA GLU A 49 6.06 5.19 6.85
C GLU A 49 6.55 6.23 7.87
N ASP A 50 7.86 6.47 7.92
CA ASP A 50 8.39 7.70 8.52
C ASP A 50 8.09 8.88 7.59
N LYS A 51 7.04 9.62 7.89
CA LYS A 51 6.58 10.74 7.05
C LYS A 51 7.53 11.93 7.04
N ARG A 52 8.55 11.95 7.91
CA ARG A 52 9.50 13.08 8.02
C ARG A 52 8.74 14.43 8.05
N ALA A 53 7.84 14.57 9.03
CA ALA A 53 6.86 15.65 9.10
C ALA A 53 7.48 17.06 9.17
N ASP A 54 8.76 17.18 9.44
CA ASP A 54 9.58 18.38 9.42
C ASP A 54 10.04 18.83 8.02
N LEU A 55 9.83 17.98 7.01
CA LEU A 55 10.21 18.22 5.62
C LEU A 55 8.99 18.25 4.69
N PRO A 56 9.05 18.99 3.55
CA PRO A 56 7.98 18.94 2.57
C PRO A 56 7.70 17.52 2.06
N PRO A 57 6.44 17.08 2.03
CA PRO A 57 6.09 15.71 1.58
C PRO A 57 6.55 15.39 0.16
N THR A 58 6.63 16.39 -0.72
CA THR A 58 7.15 16.27 -2.09
C THR A 58 8.61 15.87 -2.13
N ASP A 59 9.43 16.44 -1.24
CA ASP A 59 10.88 16.26 -1.23
C ASP A 59 11.27 14.89 -0.66
N THR A 60 10.43 14.31 0.17
CA THR A 60 10.66 13.02 0.84
C THR A 60 9.93 11.86 0.18
N TRP A 61 9.06 12.10 -0.79
CA TRP A 61 8.20 11.06 -1.38
C TRP A 61 9.01 9.87 -1.90
N ARG A 62 10.02 10.13 -2.70
CA ARG A 62 10.82 9.06 -3.34
C ARG A 62 11.52 8.17 -2.31
N ILE A 63 12.22 8.76 -1.34
CA ILE A 63 12.94 8.00 -0.33
C ILE A 63 11.99 7.19 0.56
N ARG A 64 10.84 7.76 0.94
CA ARG A 64 9.81 7.03 1.71
C ARG A 64 9.29 5.81 0.95
N LYS A 65 9.04 5.95 -0.35
CA LYS A 65 8.58 4.82 -1.18
C LYS A 65 9.66 3.77 -1.40
N GLU A 66 10.92 4.16 -1.52
CA GLU A 66 12.05 3.22 -1.58
C GLU A 66 12.17 2.42 -0.29
N GLU A 67 12.11 3.08 0.86
CA GLU A 67 12.14 2.41 2.18
C GLU A 67 10.97 1.45 2.35
N SER A 68 9.77 1.86 1.99
CA SER A 68 8.57 1.01 2.06
C SER A 68 8.69 -0.22 1.15
N LEU A 69 9.17 -0.05 -0.08
CA LEU A 69 9.39 -1.18 -1.00
C LEU A 69 10.49 -2.13 -0.50
N GLU A 70 11.51 -1.62 0.21
CA GLU A 70 12.55 -2.46 0.80
C GLU A 70 12.00 -3.31 1.95
N VAL A 71 11.09 -2.77 2.77
CA VAL A 71 10.36 -3.56 3.79
C VAL A 71 9.57 -4.68 3.13
N LEU A 72 8.81 -4.37 2.08
CA LEU A 72 8.00 -5.36 1.36
C LEU A 72 8.86 -6.43 0.69
N LYS A 73 9.99 -6.04 0.08
CA LYS A 73 10.95 -6.94 -0.58
C LYS A 73 11.57 -7.94 0.39
N ASN A 74 11.87 -7.51 1.62
CA ASN A 74 12.50 -8.32 2.64
C ASN A 74 11.49 -9.10 3.49
N ALA A 75 10.19 -8.96 3.22
CA ALA A 75 9.15 -9.66 3.97
C ALA A 75 9.09 -11.15 3.60
N ASP A 76 9.49 -12.02 4.53
CA ASP A 76 9.35 -13.47 4.40
C ASP A 76 7.92 -13.92 4.67
N ASP A 77 7.20 -13.19 5.50
CA ASP A 77 5.85 -13.47 5.94
C ASP A 77 4.82 -13.04 4.89
N VAL A 78 4.10 -14.00 4.33
CA VAL A 78 3.05 -13.74 3.34
C VAL A 78 1.92 -12.85 3.88
N ALA A 79 1.70 -12.82 5.19
CA ALA A 79 0.72 -11.94 5.81
C ALA A 79 1.01 -10.46 5.55
N VAL A 80 2.28 -10.05 5.54
CA VAL A 80 2.71 -8.69 5.18
C VAL A 80 2.29 -8.38 3.75
N LEU A 81 2.53 -9.30 2.81
CA LEU A 81 2.13 -9.11 1.41
C LEU A 81 0.61 -8.97 1.25
N ILE A 82 -0.17 -9.77 2.01
CA ILE A 82 -1.63 -9.73 1.97
C ILE A 82 -2.16 -8.38 2.47
N VAL A 83 -1.67 -7.88 3.59
CA VAL A 83 -2.08 -6.59 4.15
C VAL A 83 -1.71 -5.45 3.19
N TRP A 84 -0.48 -5.44 2.68
CA TRP A 84 -0.02 -4.49 1.68
C TRP A 84 -0.87 -4.49 0.40
N LEU A 85 -1.11 -5.67 -0.18
CA LEU A 85 -1.92 -5.79 -1.38
C LEU A 85 -3.35 -5.31 -1.15
N GLY A 86 -3.93 -5.59 0.02
CA GLY A 86 -5.26 -5.13 0.41
C GLY A 86 -5.39 -3.61 0.38
N ASP A 87 -4.43 -2.90 0.98
CA ASP A 87 -4.37 -1.44 0.96
C ASP A 87 -4.13 -0.90 -0.46
N LYS A 88 -3.13 -1.42 -1.15
CA LYS A 88 -2.76 -0.90 -2.47
C LYS A 88 -3.82 -1.20 -3.54
N LEU A 89 -4.55 -2.30 -3.44
CA LEU A 89 -5.70 -2.54 -4.30
C LEU A 89 -6.84 -1.53 -4.03
N ALA A 90 -7.11 -1.20 -2.76
CA ALA A 90 -8.09 -0.17 -2.42
C ALA A 90 -7.70 1.19 -3.03
N ASN A 91 -6.43 1.56 -2.91
CA ASN A 91 -5.88 2.77 -3.51
C ASN A 91 -6.00 2.73 -5.04
N MET A 92 -5.64 1.63 -5.66
CA MET A 92 -5.66 1.50 -7.14
C MET A 92 -7.07 1.52 -7.72
N ARG A 93 -8.07 0.98 -7.01
CA ARG A 93 -9.49 1.13 -7.36
C ARG A 93 -9.92 2.60 -7.38
N SER A 94 -9.51 3.37 -6.38
CA SER A 94 -9.80 4.80 -6.30
C SER A 94 -9.10 5.57 -7.42
N ILE A 95 -7.81 5.31 -7.64
CA ILE A 95 -7.01 5.92 -8.71
C ILE A 95 -7.63 5.63 -10.08
N TYR A 96 -7.99 4.38 -10.36
CA TYR A 96 -8.59 4.02 -11.65
C TYR A 96 -9.92 4.71 -11.88
N ARG A 97 -10.78 4.78 -10.86
CA ARG A 97 -12.05 5.50 -10.93
C ARG A 97 -11.84 6.97 -11.28
N ASP A 98 -10.93 7.63 -10.59
CA ASP A 98 -10.64 9.04 -10.80
C ASP A 98 -9.95 9.27 -12.17
N PHE A 99 -9.03 8.39 -12.55
CA PHE A 99 -8.37 8.41 -13.86
C PHE A 99 -9.38 8.30 -15.04
N LYS A 100 -10.41 7.48 -14.89
CA LYS A 100 -11.48 7.39 -15.90
C LYS A 100 -12.29 8.67 -16.09
N VAL A 101 -12.39 9.47 -15.04
CA VAL A 101 -13.17 10.73 -15.07
C VAL A 101 -12.30 11.93 -15.47
N GLU A 102 -11.11 12.04 -14.89
CA GLU A 102 -10.25 13.22 -14.98
C GLU A 102 -9.01 13.02 -15.89
N GLY A 103 -8.72 11.77 -16.27
CA GLY A 103 -7.50 11.46 -17.02
C GLY A 103 -6.23 11.79 -16.23
N VAL A 104 -5.19 12.22 -16.94
CA VAL A 104 -3.88 12.53 -16.34
C VAL A 104 -3.88 13.74 -15.39
N GLU A 105 -4.89 14.61 -15.50
CA GLU A 105 -5.00 15.81 -14.64
C GLU A 105 -5.19 15.44 -13.15
N MET A 106 -5.73 14.26 -12.86
CA MET A 106 -5.87 13.79 -11.48
C MET A 106 -4.56 13.80 -10.69
N TRP A 107 -3.41 13.59 -11.36
CA TRP A 107 -2.09 13.53 -10.69
C TRP A 107 -1.68 14.86 -10.06
N GLN A 108 -2.27 15.98 -10.49
CA GLN A 108 -1.99 17.29 -9.91
C GLN A 108 -2.40 17.41 -8.42
N ARG A 109 -3.27 16.53 -7.94
CA ARG A 109 -3.73 16.48 -6.54
C ARG A 109 -2.76 15.73 -5.61
N PHE A 110 -1.81 14.98 -6.17
CA PHE A 110 -0.88 14.16 -5.40
C PHE A 110 0.41 14.93 -5.08
N ASN A 111 1.07 14.56 -3.98
CA ASN A 111 2.38 15.10 -3.64
C ASN A 111 3.43 14.77 -4.71
N GLN A 112 3.38 13.56 -5.28
CA GLN A 112 4.15 13.21 -6.47
C GLN A 112 3.27 13.32 -7.70
N LYS A 113 3.56 14.32 -8.54
CA LYS A 113 2.80 14.63 -9.76
C LYS A 113 3.35 13.94 -11.00
N ASP A 114 4.60 13.48 -10.94
CA ASP A 114 5.22 12.75 -12.04
C ASP A 114 4.64 11.33 -12.13
N VAL A 115 3.91 11.09 -13.19
CA VAL A 115 3.25 9.82 -13.48
C VAL A 115 4.23 8.66 -13.63
N THR A 116 5.46 8.93 -14.05
CA THR A 116 6.48 7.88 -14.19
C THR A 116 6.96 7.39 -12.82
N GLN A 117 7.03 8.27 -11.83
CA GLN A 117 7.35 7.92 -10.45
C GLN A 117 6.20 7.14 -9.79
N GLN A 118 4.97 7.55 -10.03
CA GLN A 118 3.79 6.81 -9.57
C GLN A 118 3.76 5.40 -10.19
N ALA A 119 3.95 5.30 -11.50
CA ALA A 119 4.01 4.02 -12.20
C ALA A 119 5.10 3.09 -11.65
N TRP A 120 6.30 3.63 -11.42
CA TRP A 120 7.39 2.89 -10.79
C TRP A 120 6.97 2.27 -9.45
N TYR A 121 6.36 3.06 -8.58
CA TYR A 121 5.95 2.60 -7.26
C TYR A 121 4.90 1.49 -7.33
N TYR A 122 3.79 1.70 -8.05
CA TYR A 122 2.70 0.73 -8.13
C TYR A 122 3.10 -0.56 -8.87
N ARG A 123 3.91 -0.45 -9.92
CA ARG A 123 4.45 -1.61 -10.64
C ARG A 123 5.44 -2.42 -9.79
N SER A 124 6.25 -1.75 -8.98
CA SER A 124 7.14 -2.44 -8.02
C SER A 124 6.36 -3.32 -7.06
N ILE A 125 5.21 -2.85 -6.57
CA ILE A 125 4.35 -3.64 -5.69
C ILE A 125 3.75 -4.85 -6.42
N VAL A 126 3.36 -4.74 -7.69
CA VAL A 126 2.94 -5.91 -8.49
C VAL A 126 4.01 -7.00 -8.45
N LYS A 127 5.27 -6.63 -8.71
CA LYS A 127 6.40 -7.58 -8.72
C LYS A 127 6.69 -8.17 -7.34
N LEU A 128 6.72 -7.33 -6.31
CA LEU A 128 7.04 -7.76 -4.94
C LEU A 128 5.94 -8.60 -4.28
N THR A 129 4.71 -8.52 -4.78
CA THR A 129 3.58 -9.32 -4.29
C THR A 129 3.22 -10.51 -5.20
N GLU A 130 4.09 -10.88 -6.14
CA GLU A 130 3.84 -11.97 -7.12
C GLU A 130 3.55 -13.32 -6.47
N ARG A 131 4.02 -13.55 -5.25
CA ARG A 131 3.65 -14.74 -4.44
C ARG A 131 2.14 -14.88 -4.22
N LEU A 132 1.36 -13.82 -4.44
CA LEU A 132 -0.10 -13.80 -4.35
C LEU A 132 -0.79 -13.89 -5.73
N SER A 133 -0.07 -14.25 -6.78
CA SER A 133 -0.56 -14.21 -8.18
C SER A 133 -1.72 -15.16 -8.48
N ASP A 134 -1.98 -16.14 -7.61
CA ASP A 134 -3.14 -17.04 -7.66
C ASP A 134 -4.41 -16.41 -7.04
N THR A 135 -4.31 -15.23 -6.42
CA THR A 135 -5.46 -14.55 -5.83
C THR A 135 -6.15 -13.61 -6.83
N SER A 136 -7.47 -13.50 -6.72
CA SER A 136 -8.24 -12.52 -7.50
C SER A 136 -7.83 -11.08 -7.19
N ALA A 137 -7.44 -10.78 -5.96
CA ALA A 137 -6.97 -9.46 -5.55
C ALA A 137 -5.69 -9.05 -6.30
N TRP A 138 -4.72 -9.93 -6.44
CA TRP A 138 -3.49 -9.63 -7.17
C TRP A 138 -3.75 -9.45 -8.68
N LEU A 139 -4.57 -10.31 -9.27
CA LEU A 139 -4.95 -10.20 -10.68
C LEU A 139 -5.65 -8.87 -10.97
N GLU A 140 -6.57 -8.46 -10.09
CA GLU A 140 -7.25 -7.17 -10.21
C GLU A 140 -6.26 -6.01 -10.06
N TYR A 141 -5.39 -6.04 -9.05
CA TYR A 141 -4.39 -5.01 -8.82
C TYR A 141 -3.48 -4.80 -10.03
N LYS A 142 -2.94 -5.90 -10.57
CA LYS A 142 -2.12 -5.87 -11.80
C LYS A 142 -2.88 -5.28 -12.97
N THR A 143 -4.12 -5.73 -13.20
CA THR A 143 -4.96 -5.24 -14.29
C THR A 143 -5.23 -3.74 -14.19
N LEU A 144 -5.60 -3.25 -13.00
CA LEU A 144 -5.85 -1.82 -12.77
C LEU A 144 -4.57 -0.98 -12.95
N THR A 145 -3.43 -1.49 -12.50
CA THR A 145 -2.12 -0.85 -12.69
C THR A 145 -1.80 -0.70 -14.19
N GLU A 146 -2.02 -1.76 -14.97
CA GLU A 146 -1.83 -1.71 -16.43
C GLU A 146 -2.81 -0.77 -17.14
N LEU A 147 -4.06 -0.67 -16.66
CA LEU A 147 -5.07 0.24 -17.23
C LEU A 147 -4.74 1.71 -16.98
N VAL A 148 -4.13 2.02 -15.84
CA VAL A 148 -3.75 3.42 -15.48
C VAL A 148 -2.42 3.82 -16.09
N PHE A 149 -1.40 2.96 -16.05
CA PHE A 149 -0.02 3.30 -16.41
C PHE A 149 0.46 2.67 -17.73
N GLY A 150 -0.36 1.83 -18.37
CA GLY A 150 0.05 1.04 -19.53
C GLY A 150 0.81 -0.24 -19.14
N LYS A 151 0.93 -1.16 -20.09
CA LYS A 151 1.73 -2.38 -19.90
C LYS A 151 3.21 -2.06 -19.93
N GLU A 152 3.99 -2.74 -19.08
CA GLU A 152 5.45 -2.79 -19.27
C GLU A 152 5.77 -3.63 -20.51
N ASN A 153 6.62 -3.11 -21.36
CA ASN A 153 7.18 -3.82 -22.52
C ASN A 153 8.26 -4.79 -22.07
#